data_01b52e0914ae793db1d1652a61ae41f2
#
_entry.id   01b52e0914ae793db1d1652a61ae41f2
#
_cell.length_a   1.000
_cell.length_b   1.000
_cell.length_c   1.000
_cell.angle_alpha   90.00
_cell.angle_beta   90.00
_cell.angle_gamma   90.00
#
_symmetry.space_group_name_H-M   'P 1'
#
loop_
_entity.id
_entity.type
_entity.pdbx_description
1 polymer ?
#
loop_
_entity_poly.entity_id
_entity_poly.type
_entity_poly.pdbx_seq_one_letter_code
_entity_poly.pdbx_strand_id
1 'polypeptide(L)'
;MTPYEANHYFETLPEGFAPAEELRAALPAAVQQVQFVGVAGTAGKTATAGLLGAILQAAGFVTGLYHAGCEPLAARIRVQGAPVDEMLFCEAAEKLSAAKPLPRAAAELAAAAICFGAAGCKLAVV
;
A
#
# COMPACT_ATOMS: atom_id res chain seq x y z
N MET A 1 17.82 1.93 -2.47
CA MET A 1 16.94 2.67 -3.40
C MET A 1 16.59 4.02 -2.82
N THR A 2 16.68 5.09 -3.61
CA THR A 2 16.20 6.41 -3.18
C THR A 2 14.67 6.47 -3.33
N PRO A 3 13.98 7.42 -2.66
CA PRO A 3 12.54 7.59 -2.86
C PRO A 3 12.16 7.83 -4.32
N TYR A 4 12.97 8.58 -5.06
CA TYR A 4 12.75 8.81 -6.48
C TYR A 4 12.84 7.50 -7.29
N GLU A 5 13.88 6.72 -7.04
CA GLU A 5 14.05 5.44 -7.72
C GLU A 5 12.93 4.46 -7.39
N ALA A 6 12.48 4.42 -6.14
CA ALA A 6 11.39 3.57 -5.70
C ALA A 6 10.07 3.94 -6.39
N ASN A 7 9.71 5.22 -6.45
CA ASN A 7 8.53 5.67 -7.18
C ASN A 7 8.63 5.33 -8.67
N HIS A 8 9.79 5.59 -9.26
CA HIS A 8 10.03 5.32 -10.68
C HIS A 8 9.90 3.82 -11.01
N TYR A 9 10.38 2.96 -10.11
CA TYR A 9 10.25 1.51 -10.27
C TYR A 9 8.79 1.10 -10.53
N PHE A 10 7.86 1.60 -9.73
CA PHE A 10 6.45 1.25 -9.90
C PHE A 10 5.86 1.82 -11.19
N GLU A 11 6.30 2.99 -11.61
CA GLU A 11 5.83 3.60 -12.86
C GLU A 11 6.26 2.83 -14.10
N THR A 12 7.33 2.06 -14.03
CA THR A 12 7.85 1.28 -15.16
C THR A 12 7.21 -0.11 -15.30
N LEU A 13 6.42 -0.53 -14.31
CA LEU A 13 5.81 -1.86 -14.34
C LEU A 13 4.66 -1.92 -15.36
N PRO A 14 4.49 -3.06 -16.05
CA PRO A 14 3.40 -3.24 -17.01
C PRO A 14 2.05 -3.33 -16.32
N GLU A 15 1.01 -2.94 -17.01
CA GLU A 15 -0.36 -3.16 -16.57
C GLU A 15 -0.73 -4.63 -16.77
N GLY A 16 -1.70 -5.11 -15.99
CA GLY A 16 -2.18 -6.48 -16.08
C GLY A 16 -2.72 -7.00 -14.76
N PHE A 17 -3.02 -8.29 -14.74
CA PHE A 17 -3.50 -8.99 -13.56
C PHE A 17 -2.41 -9.92 -13.02
N ALA A 18 -2.35 -10.05 -11.69
CA ALA A 18 -1.57 -11.09 -11.03
C ALA A 18 -2.54 -12.07 -10.37
N PRO A 19 -2.29 -13.39 -10.48
CA PRO A 19 -3.01 -14.38 -9.67
C PRO A 19 -2.82 -14.07 -8.18
N ALA A 20 -3.85 -14.34 -7.39
CA ALA A 20 -3.80 -14.09 -5.93
C ALA A 20 -2.62 -14.83 -5.28
N GLU A 21 -2.26 -15.99 -5.78
CA GLU A 21 -1.12 -16.76 -5.27
C GLU A 21 0.21 -16.05 -5.46
N GLU A 22 0.43 -15.41 -6.61
CA GLU A 22 1.66 -14.64 -6.85
C GLU A 22 1.73 -13.42 -5.95
N LEU A 23 0.60 -12.76 -5.73
CA LEU A 23 0.54 -11.61 -4.83
C LEU A 23 0.86 -12.03 -3.39
N ARG A 24 0.27 -13.12 -2.92
CA ARG A 24 0.56 -13.66 -1.57
C ARG A 24 2.02 -14.05 -1.41
N ALA A 25 2.62 -14.64 -2.43
CA ALA A 25 4.03 -15.04 -2.38
C ALA A 25 4.97 -13.86 -2.23
N ALA A 26 4.57 -12.67 -2.69
CA ALA A 26 5.37 -11.45 -2.58
C ALA A 26 5.24 -10.78 -1.20
N LEU A 27 4.29 -11.20 -0.36
CA LEU A 27 4.00 -10.55 0.91
C LEU A 27 4.70 -11.23 2.09
N PRO A 28 5.38 -10.47 2.96
CA PRO A 28 5.98 -11.03 4.17
C PRO A 28 4.92 -11.37 5.21
N ALA A 29 5.30 -12.21 6.19
CA ALA A 29 4.38 -12.64 7.25
C ALA A 29 3.79 -11.49 8.07
N ALA A 30 4.50 -10.37 8.20
CA ALA A 30 4.01 -9.21 8.94
C ALA A 30 2.69 -8.65 8.38
N VAL A 31 2.42 -8.85 7.10
CA VAL A 31 1.17 -8.39 6.47
C VAL A 31 -0.04 -9.13 7.04
N GLN A 32 0.12 -10.34 7.53
CA GLN A 32 -0.97 -11.12 8.11
C GLN A 32 -1.52 -10.50 9.40
N GLN A 33 -0.76 -9.61 10.03
CA GLN A 33 -1.18 -8.90 11.24
C GLN A 33 -2.10 -7.72 10.95
N VAL A 34 -2.25 -7.35 9.68
CA VAL A 34 -3.07 -6.22 9.25
C VAL A 34 -4.42 -6.72 8.77
N GLN A 35 -5.49 -6.13 9.28
CA GLN A 35 -6.84 -6.37 8.76
C GLN A 35 -7.15 -5.32 7.71
N PHE A 36 -7.52 -5.76 6.52
CA PHE A 36 -7.81 -4.87 5.41
C PHE A 36 -9.31 -4.61 5.28
N VAL A 37 -9.66 -3.35 5.09
CA VAL A 37 -11.03 -2.93 4.83
C VAL A 37 -11.07 -2.35 3.42
N GLY A 38 -11.81 -3.02 2.52
CA GLY A 38 -11.93 -2.59 1.13
C GLY A 38 -13.05 -1.56 0.95
N VAL A 39 -12.76 -0.52 0.17
CA VAL A 39 -13.77 0.45 -0.25
C VAL A 39 -13.89 0.38 -1.76
N ALA A 40 -15.09 0.06 -2.25
CA ALA A 40 -15.36 -0.11 -3.67
C ALA A 40 -16.54 0.77 -4.11
N GLY A 41 -16.56 1.12 -5.39
CA GLY A 41 -17.62 1.94 -5.96
C GLY A 41 -17.13 2.73 -7.16
N THR A 42 -18.04 3.43 -7.82
CA THR A 42 -17.72 4.24 -9.00
C THR A 42 -17.40 5.69 -8.67
N ALA A 43 -17.88 6.19 -7.53
CA ALA A 43 -17.66 7.56 -7.10
C ALA A 43 -17.58 7.63 -5.58
N GLY A 44 -16.84 8.60 -5.05
CA GLY A 44 -16.74 8.83 -3.62
C GLY A 44 -15.84 7.84 -2.85
N LYS A 45 -15.15 6.94 -3.52
CA LYS A 45 -14.29 5.94 -2.85
C LYS A 45 -13.21 6.58 -2.00
N THR A 46 -12.48 7.52 -2.55
CA THR A 46 -11.37 8.17 -1.85
C THR A 46 -11.87 8.97 -0.65
N ALA A 47 -12.97 9.70 -0.81
CA ALA A 47 -13.56 10.47 0.29
C ALA A 47 -14.07 9.55 1.41
N THR A 48 -14.75 8.46 1.06
CA THR A 48 -15.25 7.47 2.02
C THR A 48 -14.11 6.78 2.75
N ALA A 49 -13.06 6.37 2.00
CA ALA A 49 -11.90 5.72 2.59
C ALA A 49 -11.17 6.66 3.55
N GLY A 50 -11.01 7.93 3.17
CA GLY A 50 -10.38 8.93 4.02
C GLY A 50 -11.16 9.18 5.32
N LEU A 51 -12.48 9.26 5.22
CA LEU A 51 -13.34 9.44 6.39
C LEU A 51 -13.27 8.22 7.31
N LEU A 52 -13.36 7.02 6.74
CA LEU A 52 -13.26 5.78 7.52
C LEU A 52 -11.91 5.69 8.23
N GLY A 53 -10.82 6.01 7.53
CA GLY A 53 -9.48 6.03 8.13
C GLY A 53 -9.38 7.01 9.30
N ALA A 54 -9.96 8.20 9.16
CA ALA A 54 -9.99 9.20 10.23
C ALA A 54 -10.78 8.71 11.44
N ILE A 55 -11.91 8.05 11.23
CA ILE A 55 -12.73 7.48 12.30
C ILE A 55 -11.96 6.39 13.05
N LEU A 56 -11.33 5.47 12.32
CA LEU A 56 -10.56 4.39 12.91
C LEU A 56 -9.36 4.91 13.70
N GLN A 57 -8.68 5.93 13.17
CA GLN A 57 -7.58 6.57 13.85
C GLN A 57 -8.04 7.25 15.15
N ALA A 58 -9.16 7.97 15.10
CA ALA A 58 -9.75 8.60 16.28
C ALA A 58 -10.17 7.56 17.33
N ALA A 59 -10.53 6.36 16.90
CA ALA A 59 -10.87 5.25 17.80
C ALA A 59 -9.62 4.58 18.44
N GLY A 60 -8.41 5.01 18.10
CA GLY A 60 -7.18 4.54 18.70
C GLY A 60 -6.46 3.44 17.94
N PHE A 61 -6.89 3.12 16.72
CA PHE A 61 -6.20 2.11 15.90
C PHE A 61 -5.06 2.72 15.11
N VAL A 62 -3.93 2.00 15.01
CA VAL A 62 -2.87 2.36 14.08
C VAL A 62 -3.37 1.97 12.70
N THR A 63 -3.69 2.97 11.89
CA THR A 63 -4.46 2.82 10.66
C THR A 63 -3.65 3.20 9.43
N GLY A 64 -3.66 2.34 8.41
CA GLY A 64 -3.11 2.62 7.10
C GLY A 64 -4.22 3.00 6.12
N LEU A 65 -3.85 3.76 5.11
CA LEU A 65 -4.75 4.14 4.02
C LEU A 65 -3.98 4.09 2.70
N TYR A 66 -4.56 3.40 1.73
CA TYR A 66 -4.05 3.38 0.36
C TYR A 66 -5.18 3.67 -0.61
N HIS A 67 -4.94 4.52 -1.59
CA HIS A 67 -5.90 4.82 -2.63
C HIS A 67 -5.22 4.91 -4.00
N ALA A 68 -6.00 4.68 -5.06
CA ALA A 68 -5.55 4.90 -6.41
C ALA A 68 -5.49 6.41 -6.71
N GLY A 69 -4.65 6.81 -7.63
CA GLY A 69 -4.53 8.22 -8.00
C GLY A 69 -3.37 8.46 -8.93
N CYS A 70 -3.18 9.72 -9.31
CA CYS A 70 -2.11 10.15 -10.20
C CYS A 70 -0.85 10.58 -9.43
N GLU A 71 -0.95 10.77 -8.13
CA GLU A 71 0.19 11.14 -7.29
C GLU A 71 1.22 10.01 -7.25
N PRO A 72 2.48 10.31 -6.92
CA PRO A 72 3.48 9.28 -6.66
C PRO A 72 3.00 8.28 -5.62
N LEU A 73 3.35 7.01 -5.76
CA LEU A 73 2.87 5.96 -4.87
C LEU A 73 3.15 6.25 -3.40
N ALA A 74 4.32 6.80 -3.09
CA ALA A 74 4.67 7.13 -1.71
C ALA A 74 3.70 8.13 -1.06
N ALA A 75 3.06 9.00 -1.83
CA ALA A 75 2.07 9.94 -1.34
C ALA A 75 0.70 9.32 -1.15
N ARG A 76 0.45 8.19 -1.82
CA ARG A 76 -0.84 7.48 -1.75
C ARG A 76 -0.89 6.42 -0.66
N ILE A 77 0.25 6.06 -0.09
CA ILE A 77 0.35 5.14 1.03
C ILE A 77 0.49 5.98 2.29
N ARG A 78 -0.51 5.95 3.16
CA ARG A 78 -0.52 6.79 4.36
C ARG A 78 -0.65 5.95 5.61
N VAL A 79 0.06 6.37 6.65
CA VAL A 79 0.00 5.74 7.97
C VAL A 79 -0.34 6.85 8.97
N GLN A 80 -1.41 6.67 9.71
CA GLN A 80 -1.87 7.65 10.70
C GLN A 80 -2.07 9.06 10.09
N GLY A 81 -2.58 9.11 8.86
CA GLY A 81 -2.88 10.36 8.18
C GLY A 81 -1.71 11.06 7.53
N ALA A 82 -0.50 10.54 7.63
CA ALA A 82 0.70 11.10 7.01
C ALA A 82 1.25 10.15 5.94
N PRO A 83 1.97 10.66 4.93
CA PRO A 83 2.64 9.79 3.97
C PRO A 83 3.54 8.79 4.68
N VAL A 84 3.69 7.60 4.10
CA VAL A 84 4.53 6.55 4.65
C VAL A 84 5.99 7.04 4.77
N ASP A 85 6.70 6.54 5.78
CA ASP A 85 8.12 6.80 5.96
C ASP A 85 8.91 6.39 4.72
N GLU A 86 9.78 7.26 4.24
CA GLU A 86 10.55 7.03 3.01
C GLU A 86 11.39 5.76 3.09
N MET A 87 11.95 5.45 4.26
CA MET A 87 12.75 4.25 4.44
C MET A 87 11.91 2.99 4.28
N LEU A 88 10.72 2.96 4.86
CA LEU A 88 9.81 1.82 4.72
C LEU A 88 9.37 1.65 3.28
N PHE A 89 9.08 2.74 2.58
CA PHE A 89 8.70 2.71 1.18
C PHE A 89 9.83 2.16 0.30
N CYS A 90 11.04 2.62 0.49
CA CYS A 90 12.20 2.14 -0.26
C CYS A 90 12.47 0.66 0.02
N GLU A 91 12.35 0.21 1.26
CA GLU A 91 12.52 -1.20 1.61
C GLU A 91 11.46 -2.07 0.93
N ALA A 92 10.22 -1.62 0.88
CA ALA A 92 9.14 -2.33 0.19
C ALA A 92 9.44 -2.46 -1.31
N ALA A 93 9.88 -1.37 -1.94
CA ALA A 93 10.26 -1.37 -3.35
C ALA A 93 11.41 -2.34 -3.63
N GLU A 94 12.43 -2.35 -2.78
CA GLU A 94 13.56 -3.26 -2.90
C GLU A 94 13.14 -4.72 -2.77
N LYS A 95 12.28 -5.04 -1.81
CA LYS A 95 11.77 -6.40 -1.66
C LYS A 95 11.01 -6.87 -2.89
N LEU A 96 10.16 -6.01 -3.44
CA LEU A 96 9.38 -6.34 -4.63
C LEU A 96 10.24 -6.43 -5.87
N SER A 97 11.27 -5.59 -6.01
CA SER A 97 12.17 -5.63 -7.15
C SER A 97 13.04 -6.89 -7.17
N ALA A 98 13.31 -7.46 -6.00
CA ALA A 98 14.07 -8.71 -5.87
C ALA A 98 13.21 -9.95 -6.07
N ALA A 99 11.89 -9.83 -6.03
CA ALA A 99 10.95 -10.93 -6.22
C ALA A 99 10.52 -11.05 -7.68
N LYS A 100 9.68 -12.05 -7.98
CA LYS A 100 9.09 -12.21 -9.31
C LYS A 100 8.30 -10.95 -9.68
N PRO A 101 8.50 -10.37 -10.87
CA PRO A 101 7.81 -9.15 -11.27
C PRO A 101 6.28 -9.30 -11.23
N LEU A 102 5.61 -8.28 -10.70
CA LEU A 102 4.16 -8.19 -10.65
C LEU A 102 3.67 -7.07 -11.57
N PRO A 103 2.45 -7.16 -12.10
CA PRO A 103 1.82 -6.03 -12.75
C PRO A 103 1.72 -4.83 -11.81
N ARG A 104 1.68 -3.62 -12.39
CA ARG A 104 1.74 -2.38 -11.61
C ARG A 104 0.72 -2.29 -10.47
N ALA A 105 -0.55 -2.55 -10.76
CA ALA A 105 -1.59 -2.44 -9.73
C ALA A 105 -1.35 -3.39 -8.57
N ALA A 106 -0.97 -4.64 -8.86
CA ALA A 106 -0.66 -5.63 -7.84
C ALA A 106 0.60 -5.24 -7.06
N ALA A 107 1.63 -4.74 -7.74
CA ALA A 107 2.86 -4.31 -7.10
C ALA A 107 2.63 -3.12 -6.18
N GLU A 108 1.83 -2.15 -6.60
CA GLU A 108 1.49 -0.99 -5.76
C GLU A 108 0.72 -1.41 -4.50
N LEU A 109 -0.24 -2.30 -4.65
CA LEU A 109 -1.00 -2.82 -3.50
C LEU A 109 -0.09 -3.63 -2.57
N ALA A 110 0.79 -4.45 -3.13
CA ALA A 110 1.76 -5.22 -2.34
C ALA A 110 2.71 -4.30 -1.57
N ALA A 111 3.18 -3.22 -2.19
CA ALA A 111 4.02 -2.23 -1.52
C ALA A 111 3.29 -1.57 -0.36
N ALA A 112 2.03 -1.19 -0.55
CA ALA A 112 1.21 -0.63 0.51
C ALA A 112 1.06 -1.62 1.67
N ALA A 113 0.75 -2.87 1.37
CA ALA A 113 0.60 -3.92 2.39
C ALA A 113 1.90 -4.15 3.18
N ILE A 114 3.03 -4.19 2.50
CA ILE A 114 4.34 -4.33 3.16
C ILE A 114 4.60 -3.15 4.09
N CYS A 115 4.34 -1.92 3.63
CA CYS A 115 4.51 -0.72 4.45
C CYS A 115 3.61 -0.75 5.68
N PHE A 116 2.35 -1.15 5.54
CA PHE A 116 1.42 -1.23 6.66
C PHE A 116 1.87 -2.27 7.69
N GLY A 117 2.33 -3.43 7.22
CA GLY A 117 2.86 -4.46 8.11
C GLY A 117 4.09 -3.99 8.86
N ALA A 118 5.02 -3.34 8.18
CA ALA A 118 6.25 -2.82 8.78
C ALA A 118 5.99 -1.66 9.76
N ALA A 119 4.98 -0.84 9.49
CA ALA A 119 4.59 0.26 10.35
C ALA A 119 3.75 -0.17 11.56
N GLY A 120 3.39 -1.45 11.65
CA GLY A 120 2.59 -1.97 12.75
C GLY A 120 1.12 -1.59 12.70
N CYS A 121 0.57 -1.33 11.50
CA CYS A 121 -0.85 -1.04 11.36
C CYS A 121 -1.69 -2.25 11.76
N LYS A 122 -2.78 -2.00 12.49
CA LYS A 122 -3.76 -3.03 12.84
C LYS A 122 -4.85 -3.12 11.78
N LEU A 123 -5.21 -2.00 11.19
CA LEU A 123 -6.22 -1.88 10.15
C LEU A 123 -5.66 -1.07 8.99
N ALA A 124 -6.08 -1.41 7.79
CA ALA A 124 -5.74 -0.65 6.60
C ALA A 124 -6.95 -0.55 5.69
N VAL A 125 -7.23 0.67 5.25
CA VAL A 125 -8.34 0.97 4.32
C VAL A 125 -7.74 1.04 2.92
N VAL A 126 -8.27 0.27 2.01
CA VAL A 126 -7.79 0.18 0.63
C VAL A 126 -8.89 0.36 -0.39
#